data_a78d173eef7109da7977f7474082520c
#
_entry.id   a78d173eef7109da7977f7474082520c
#
_cell.length_a   1.000
_cell.length_b   1.000
_cell.length_c   1.000
_cell.angle_alpha   90.00
_cell.angle_beta   90.00
_cell.angle_gamma   90.00
#
_symmetry.space_group_name_H-M   'P 1'
#
loop_
_entity.id
_entity.type
_entity.pdbx_description
1 polymer ?
#
loop_
_entity_poly.entity_id
_entity_poly.type
_entity_poly.pdbx_seq_one_letter_code
_entity_poly.pdbx_strand_id
1 'polypeptide(L)'
;MDFIFIKSSKAGKEDYGSIYARVRSGKANMKVVTGFTIKQLEWEKYRSLQYTSSALMSSIGIKYGQFAQVLARIKAAFEADGFNPKEAKNIIESVKHDVLNGCLLYTSPSPRD
;
A
#
# COMPACT_ATOMS: atom_id res chain seq x y z
N MET A 1 9.55 -9.13 3.69
CA MET A 1 8.57 -8.22 4.32
C MET A 1 7.16 -8.64 3.95
N ASP A 2 6.20 -8.30 4.78
CA ASP A 2 4.80 -8.69 4.60
C ASP A 2 3.90 -7.49 4.78
N PHE A 3 2.69 -7.60 4.22
CA PHE A 3 1.63 -6.66 4.54
C PHE A 3 0.64 -7.34 5.47
N ILE A 4 0.21 -6.63 6.49
CA ILE A 4 -0.75 -7.15 7.46
C ILE A 4 -1.92 -6.18 7.58
N PHE A 5 -3.07 -6.75 7.91
CA PHE A 5 -4.30 -5.98 8.13
C PHE A 5 -4.57 -5.95 9.63
N ILE A 6 -4.65 -4.75 10.19
CA ILE A 6 -4.96 -4.59 11.61
C ILE A 6 -6.33 -3.92 11.71
N LYS A 7 -7.28 -4.63 12.29
CA LYS A 7 -8.64 -4.19 12.39
C LYS A 7 -8.74 -2.94 13.27
N SER A 8 -9.62 -2.02 12.87
CA SER A 8 -9.83 -0.81 13.63
C SER A 8 -10.59 -1.11 14.93
N SER A 9 -10.23 -0.41 15.99
CA SER A 9 -10.94 -0.53 17.25
C SER A 9 -11.95 0.60 17.46
N LYS A 10 -12.07 1.51 16.49
CA LYS A 10 -12.99 2.63 16.63
C LYS A 10 -14.43 2.18 16.45
N ALA A 11 -15.32 2.72 17.27
CA ALA A 11 -16.75 2.44 17.13
C ALA A 11 -17.24 2.93 15.76
N GLY A 12 -18.07 2.12 15.12
CA GLY A 12 -18.59 2.46 13.81
C GLY A 12 -17.63 2.17 12.66
N LYS A 13 -16.45 1.68 12.97
CA LYS A 13 -15.43 1.35 11.97
C LYS A 13 -14.96 -0.09 12.11
N GLU A 14 -15.78 -0.95 12.67
CA GLU A 14 -15.38 -2.34 12.95
C GLU A 14 -15.03 -3.11 11.70
N ASP A 15 -15.62 -2.75 10.57
CA ASP A 15 -15.34 -3.44 9.31
C ASP A 15 -14.05 -2.94 8.64
N TYR A 16 -13.48 -1.87 9.15
CA TYR A 16 -12.31 -1.25 8.57
C TYR A 16 -11.05 -1.67 9.33
N GLY A 17 -9.94 -1.57 8.66
CA GLY A 17 -8.63 -1.76 9.28
C GLY A 17 -7.57 -1.11 8.43
N SER A 18 -6.38 -1.03 8.97
CA SER A 18 -5.25 -0.41 8.30
C SER A 18 -4.28 -1.47 7.80
N ILE A 19 -3.67 -1.19 6.67
CA ILE A 19 -2.65 -2.06 6.10
C ILE A 19 -1.29 -1.56 6.59
N TYR A 20 -0.51 -2.47 7.14
CA TYR A 20 0.83 -2.16 7.61
C TYR A 20 1.85 -2.99 6.85
N ALA A 21 3.00 -2.40 6.58
CA ALA A 21 4.14 -3.12 6.06
C ALA A 21 4.97 -3.60 7.24
N ARG A 22 5.14 -4.92 7.35
CA ARG A 22 5.93 -5.49 8.42
C ARG A 22 7.30 -5.87 7.88
N VAL A 23 8.33 -5.29 8.45
CA VAL A 23 9.70 -5.48 7.99
C VAL A 23 10.52 -6.07 9.14
N ARG A 24 11.33 -7.05 8.82
CA ARG A 24 12.29 -7.57 9.76
C ARG A 24 13.65 -6.96 9.48
N SER A 25 14.25 -6.42 10.52
CA SER A 25 15.59 -5.87 10.43
C SER A 25 16.41 -6.50 11.54
N GLY A 26 17.16 -7.54 11.22
CA GLY A 26 17.91 -8.29 12.21
C GLY A 26 16.98 -8.95 13.22
N LYS A 27 17.11 -8.61 14.48
CA LYS A 27 16.29 -9.17 15.53
C LYS A 27 15.03 -8.38 15.80
N ALA A 28 14.87 -7.23 15.16
CA ALA A 28 13.74 -6.35 15.41
C ALA A 28 12.71 -6.48 14.30
N ASN A 29 11.45 -6.36 14.68
CA ASN A 29 10.36 -6.27 13.72
C ASN A 29 9.86 -4.84 13.74
N MET A 30 9.61 -4.31 12.54
CA MET A 30 9.11 -2.96 12.41
C MET A 30 7.82 -2.97 11.60
N LYS A 31 6.82 -2.25 12.07
CA LYS A 31 5.57 -2.07 11.34
C LYS A 31 5.47 -0.62 10.90
N VAL A 32 5.21 -0.42 9.62
CA VAL A 32 5.07 0.91 9.04
C VAL A 32 3.69 1.01 8.43
N VAL A 33 2.95 2.05 8.79
CA VAL A 33 1.60 2.23 8.24
C VAL A 33 1.70 2.64 6.78
N THR A 34 0.91 1.99 5.92
CA THR A 34 0.89 2.35 4.51
C THR A 34 -0.04 3.51 4.22
N GLY A 35 -0.89 3.84 5.17
CA GLY A 35 -1.87 4.90 4.96
C GLY A 35 -3.17 4.45 4.34
N PHE A 36 -3.29 3.17 4.03
CA PHE A 36 -4.54 2.63 3.50
C PHE A 36 -5.41 2.12 4.65
N THR A 37 -6.64 2.62 4.70
CA THR A 37 -7.66 2.12 5.63
C THR A 37 -8.78 1.58 4.76
N ILE A 38 -8.97 0.27 4.80
CA ILE A 38 -9.91 -0.40 3.90
C ILE A 38 -10.80 -1.34 4.69
N LYS A 39 -11.88 -1.79 4.05
CA LYS A 39 -12.76 -2.78 4.67
C LYS A 39 -12.10 -4.15 4.65
N GLN A 40 -12.38 -4.94 5.68
CA GLN A 40 -11.86 -6.29 5.77
C GLN A 40 -12.25 -7.12 4.56
N LEU A 41 -13.48 -6.97 4.09
CA LEU A 41 -13.94 -7.72 2.92
C LEU A 41 -13.11 -7.39 1.67
N GLU A 42 -12.72 -6.15 1.52
CA GLU A 42 -11.90 -5.75 0.38
C GLU A 42 -10.48 -6.30 0.50
N TRP A 43 -9.96 -6.33 1.72
CA TRP A 43 -8.66 -6.94 1.94
C TRP A 43 -8.67 -8.44 1.62
N GLU A 44 -9.73 -9.13 2.06
CA GLU A 44 -9.86 -10.55 1.78
C GLU A 44 -10.02 -10.82 0.30
N LYS A 45 -10.79 -9.99 -0.39
CA LYS A 45 -10.95 -10.13 -1.83
C LYS A 45 -9.61 -9.92 -2.56
N TYR A 46 -8.84 -8.95 -2.12
CA TYR A 46 -7.52 -8.71 -2.68
C TYR A 46 -6.60 -9.92 -2.46
N ARG A 47 -6.60 -10.46 -1.24
CA ARG A 47 -5.74 -11.59 -0.92
C ARG A 47 -6.12 -12.86 -1.67
N SER A 48 -7.39 -13.05 -1.93
CA SER A 48 -7.87 -14.24 -2.62
C SER A 48 -7.85 -14.10 -4.14
N LEU A 49 -7.43 -12.95 -4.62
CA LEU A 49 -7.37 -12.66 -6.06
C LEU A 49 -8.71 -12.78 -6.76
N GLN A 50 -9.79 -12.50 -6.03
CA GLN A 50 -11.15 -12.57 -6.57
C GLN A 50 -11.63 -11.23 -7.10
N TYR A 51 -10.72 -10.37 -7.51
CA TYR A 51 -11.03 -9.05 -8.04
C TYR A 51 -10.49 -8.93 -9.46
N THR A 52 -10.98 -7.92 -10.17
CA THR A 52 -10.38 -7.55 -11.45
C THR A 52 -9.59 -6.25 -11.26
N SER A 53 -8.61 -6.02 -12.13
CA SER A 53 -7.79 -4.83 -12.01
C SER A 53 -8.60 -3.54 -12.19
N SER A 54 -9.76 -3.63 -12.84
CA SER A 54 -10.62 -2.46 -13.03
C SER A 54 -11.64 -2.30 -11.91
N ALA A 55 -11.75 -3.27 -11.00
CA ALA A 55 -12.71 -3.18 -9.90
C ALA A 55 -12.29 -2.11 -8.92
N LEU A 56 -13.26 -1.35 -8.44
CA LEU A 56 -13.01 -0.25 -7.52
C LEU A 56 -13.10 -0.74 -6.08
N MET A 57 -12.12 -0.34 -5.28
CA MET A 57 -12.19 -0.54 -3.84
C MET A 57 -12.96 0.63 -3.25
N SER A 58 -14.20 0.39 -2.88
CA SER A 58 -15.10 1.46 -2.47
C SER A 58 -14.63 2.18 -1.21
N SER A 59 -13.89 1.49 -0.35
CA SER A 59 -13.41 2.11 0.89
C SER A 59 -12.45 3.26 0.65
N ILE A 60 -11.65 3.19 -0.39
CA ILE A 60 -10.58 4.18 -0.62
C ILE A 60 -10.67 4.83 -2.00
N GLY A 61 -11.62 4.41 -2.82
CA GLY A 61 -11.86 5.08 -4.09
C GLY A 61 -10.81 4.84 -5.17
N ILE A 62 -10.00 3.80 -5.04
CA ILE A 62 -9.02 3.46 -6.07
C ILE A 62 -9.28 2.04 -6.57
N LYS A 63 -8.72 1.72 -7.71
CA LYS A 63 -8.90 0.39 -8.29
C LYS A 63 -8.00 -0.62 -7.60
N TYR A 64 -8.46 -1.87 -7.57
CA TYR A 64 -7.63 -2.95 -7.01
C TYR A 64 -6.28 -3.04 -7.70
N GLY A 65 -6.24 -2.80 -9.02
CA GLY A 65 -4.97 -2.82 -9.75
C GLY A 65 -3.99 -1.78 -9.24
N GLN A 66 -4.49 -0.58 -8.92
CA GLN A 66 -3.65 0.47 -8.35
C GLN A 66 -3.17 0.09 -6.95
N PHE A 67 -4.07 -0.45 -6.15
CA PHE A 67 -3.71 -0.91 -4.82
C PHE A 67 -2.62 -1.99 -4.89
N ALA A 68 -2.80 -2.97 -5.76
CA ALA A 68 -1.81 -4.03 -5.95
C ALA A 68 -0.47 -3.46 -6.39
N GLN A 69 -0.49 -2.47 -7.27
CA GLN A 69 0.74 -1.86 -7.76
C GLN A 69 1.49 -1.13 -6.65
N VAL A 70 0.76 -0.41 -5.80
CA VAL A 70 1.37 0.28 -4.65
C VAL A 70 2.05 -0.74 -3.75
N LEU A 71 1.33 -1.80 -3.38
CA LEU A 71 1.90 -2.80 -2.47
C LEU A 71 3.10 -3.51 -3.09
N ALA A 72 3.02 -3.83 -4.38
CA ALA A 72 4.12 -4.50 -5.05
C ALA A 72 5.39 -3.63 -5.08
N ARG A 73 5.22 -2.34 -5.35
CA ARG A 73 6.35 -1.41 -5.39
C ARG A 73 6.95 -1.19 -4.01
N ILE A 74 6.09 -1.09 -2.99
CA ILE A 74 6.57 -0.96 -1.61
C ILE A 74 7.37 -2.19 -1.22
N LYS A 75 6.84 -3.36 -1.55
CA LYS A 75 7.55 -4.61 -1.25
C LYS A 75 8.91 -4.65 -1.92
N ALA A 76 8.97 -4.31 -3.20
CA ALA A 76 10.23 -4.31 -3.94
C ALA A 76 11.23 -3.34 -3.33
N ALA A 77 10.78 -2.15 -2.95
CA ALA A 77 11.67 -1.16 -2.35
C ALA A 77 12.18 -1.61 -0.99
N PHE A 78 11.31 -2.24 -0.21
CA PHE A 78 11.69 -2.68 1.14
C PHE A 78 12.60 -3.90 1.12
N GLU A 79 12.57 -4.66 0.04
CA GLU A 79 13.42 -5.84 -0.10
C GLU A 79 14.69 -5.55 -0.91
N ALA A 80 14.84 -4.33 -1.38
CA ALA A 80 16.02 -3.95 -2.14
C ALA A 80 17.23 -3.83 -1.23
N ASP A 81 18.40 -4.07 -1.80
CA ASP A 81 19.65 -3.86 -1.09
C ASP A 81 19.78 -2.39 -0.70
N GLY A 82 20.27 -2.17 0.51
CA GLY A 82 20.45 -0.80 0.96
C GLY A 82 19.22 -0.15 1.53
N PHE A 83 18.12 -0.89 1.69
CA PHE A 83 16.92 -0.35 2.30
C PHE A 83 17.23 0.20 3.70
N ASN A 84 16.79 1.42 3.95
CA ASN A 84 16.98 2.08 5.25
C ASN A 84 15.61 2.19 5.93
N PRO A 85 15.41 1.53 7.08
CA PRO A 85 14.13 1.60 7.78
C PRO A 85 13.67 3.02 8.09
N LYS A 86 14.59 3.95 8.26
CA LYS A 86 14.24 5.35 8.52
C LYS A 86 13.57 6.01 7.32
N GLU A 87 13.78 5.45 6.13
CA GLU A 87 13.20 5.98 4.90
C GLU A 87 11.89 5.29 4.54
N ALA A 88 11.46 4.31 5.33
CA ALA A 88 10.30 3.49 4.98
C ALA A 88 9.07 4.33 4.71
N LYS A 89 8.78 5.30 5.58
CA LYS A 89 7.60 6.15 5.42
C LYS A 89 7.69 6.98 4.13
N ASN A 90 8.86 7.52 3.85
CA ASN A 90 9.07 8.32 2.64
C ASN A 90 8.91 7.46 1.39
N ILE A 91 9.39 6.23 1.44
CA ILE A 91 9.24 5.30 0.32
C ILE A 91 7.76 5.04 0.06
N ILE A 92 7.00 4.77 1.11
CA ILE A 92 5.57 4.50 0.98
C ILE A 92 4.85 5.70 0.38
N GLU A 93 5.11 6.90 0.87
CA GLU A 93 4.47 8.10 0.36
C GLU A 93 4.82 8.34 -1.10
N SER A 94 6.08 8.14 -1.46
CA SER A 94 6.53 8.32 -2.82
C SER A 94 5.87 7.32 -3.78
N VAL A 95 5.81 6.05 -3.38
CA VAL A 95 5.18 5.03 -4.20
C VAL A 95 3.70 5.30 -4.38
N LYS A 96 3.01 5.67 -3.31
CA LYS A 96 1.59 6.00 -3.39
C LYS A 96 1.35 7.15 -4.35
N HIS A 97 2.16 8.19 -4.24
CA HIS A 97 2.02 9.34 -5.12
C HIS A 97 2.26 8.93 -6.58
N ASP A 98 3.30 8.15 -6.83
CA ASP A 98 3.64 7.74 -8.20
C ASP A 98 2.54 6.89 -8.82
N VAL A 99 1.98 5.95 -8.07
CA VAL A 99 0.97 5.05 -8.61
C VAL A 99 -0.37 5.74 -8.75
N LEU A 100 -0.77 6.51 -7.73
CA LEU A 100 -2.11 7.07 -7.71
C LEU A 100 -2.24 8.34 -8.53
N ASN A 101 -1.15 9.04 -8.76
CA ASN A 101 -1.16 10.28 -9.53
C ASN A 101 -0.31 10.22 -10.79
N GLY A 102 0.55 9.22 -10.91
CA GLY A 102 1.52 9.17 -11.98
C GLY A 102 0.91 9.10 -13.36
N CYS A 103 -0.21 8.43 -13.49
CA CYS A 103 -0.83 8.31 -14.80
C CYS A 103 -1.34 9.63 -15.31
N LEU A 104 -1.60 10.56 -14.43
CA LEU A 104 -1.97 11.91 -14.83
C LEU A 104 -0.74 12.72 -15.25
N LEU A 105 0.33 12.50 -14.53
CA LEU A 105 1.57 13.21 -14.82
C LEU A 105 2.31 12.62 -15.99
N TYR A 106 1.99 11.40 -16.29
CA TYR A 106 2.64 10.74 -17.37
C TYR A 106 2.54 11.48 -18.67
N THR A 107 1.53 12.24 -18.83
CA THR A 107 1.40 13.04 -20.02
C THR A 107 2.48 14.08 -20.12
N SER A 108 3.10 14.38 -19.04
CA SER A 108 4.17 15.32 -19.08
C SER A 108 5.43 14.55 -19.07
N PRO A 109 6.22 14.63 -19.81
CA PRO A 109 7.41 13.95 -19.63
C PRO A 109 8.32 14.73 -18.88
N SER A 110 8.12 14.86 -18.51
CA SER A 110 8.76 15.30 -17.99
C SER A 110 9.54 15.80 -17.84
N PRO A 111 9.78 16.34 -17.97
CA PRO A 111 10.72 16.73 -17.89
C PRO A 111 11.53 16.70 -17.04
N ARG A 112 11.51 16.49 -16.79
CA ARG A 112 12.05 16.41 -16.11
C ARG A 112 12.77 16.02 -16.19
N ASP A 113 12.74 15.95 -16.54
CA ASP A 113 13.10 15.65 -16.79
C ASP A 113 13.30 15.55 -17.00
#